data_b0badb296ce39731b62c81de394464ba
#
_entry.id   b0badb296ce39731b62c81de394464ba
#
_cell.length_a   1.000
_cell.length_b   1.000
_cell.length_c   1.000
_cell.angle_alpha   90.00
_cell.angle_beta   90.00
_cell.angle_gamma   90.00
#
_symmetry.space_group_name_H-M   'P 1'
#
loop_
_entity.id
_entity.type
_entity.pdbx_description
1 polymer ?
#
loop_
_entity_poly.entity_id
_entity_poly.type
_entity_poly.pdbx_seq_one_letter_code
_entity_poly.pdbx_strand_id
1 'polypeptide(L)' 'MNDTELREAAWWSAVAEPADPCARILRQSLGDRDARAWLIGAWSAPPLALARHSRIDWRTQWNRWRQRALSVHID' A
#
# COMPACT_ATOMS: atom_id res chain seq x y z
N MET A 1 -4.20 -6.98 -19.15
CA MET A 1 -3.32 -6.61 -18.01
C MET A 1 -1.87 -6.77 -18.46
N ASN A 2 -1.04 -5.76 -18.28
CA ASN A 2 0.36 -5.81 -18.68
C ASN A 2 1.26 -6.34 -17.55
N ASP A 3 2.53 -6.60 -17.86
CA ASP A 3 3.47 -7.15 -16.88
C ASP A 3 3.65 -6.24 -15.65
N THR A 4 3.62 -4.93 -15.85
CA THR A 4 3.76 -3.97 -14.75
C THR A 4 2.60 -4.09 -13.79
N GLU A 5 1.37 -4.19 -14.30
CA GLU A 5 0.18 -4.34 -13.46
C GLU A 5 0.19 -5.68 -12.71
N LEU A 6 0.62 -6.75 -13.37
CA LEU A 6 0.76 -8.06 -12.73
C LEU A 6 1.78 -8.04 -11.60
N ARG A 7 2.92 -7.37 -11.80
CA ARG A 7 3.94 -7.24 -10.78
C ARG A 7 3.46 -6.44 -9.57
N GLU A 8 2.74 -5.34 -9.83
CA GLU A 8 2.19 -4.52 -8.74
C GLU A 8 1.15 -5.31 -7.95
N ALA A 9 0.27 -6.05 -8.63
CA ALA A 9 -0.73 -6.86 -7.95
C ALA A 9 -0.08 -7.97 -7.12
N ALA A 10 0.95 -8.62 -7.65
CA ALA A 10 1.70 -9.66 -6.93
C ALA A 10 2.39 -9.10 -5.70
N TRP A 11 3.01 -7.92 -5.83
CA TRP A 11 3.66 -7.24 -4.71
C TRP A 11 2.66 -6.95 -3.58
N TRP A 12 1.50 -6.39 -3.94
CA TRP A 12 0.46 -6.08 -2.95
C TRP A 12 -0.09 -7.33 -2.27
N SER A 13 -0.23 -8.43 -3.01
CA SER A 13 -0.67 -9.70 -2.43
C SER A 13 0.30 -10.23 -1.37
N ALA A 14 1.59 -9.92 -1.52
CA ALA A 14 2.60 -10.31 -0.54
C ALA A 14 2.65 -9.37 0.67
N VAL A 15 2.31 -8.10 0.48
CA VAL A 15 2.41 -7.06 1.52
C VAL A 15 1.16 -7.00 2.39
N ALA A 16 -0.01 -7.13 1.79
CA ALA A 16 -1.28 -7.02 2.51
C ALA A 16 -2.20 -8.17 2.12
N GLU A 17 -3.04 -8.57 3.06
CA GLU A 17 -4.01 -9.62 2.79
C GLU A 17 -5.05 -9.12 1.78
N PRO A 18 -5.52 -9.99 0.85
CA PRO A 18 -6.51 -9.58 -0.15
C PRO A 18 -7.80 -9.01 0.44
N ALA A 19 -8.16 -9.45 1.63
CA ALA A 19 -9.38 -9.00 2.32
C ALA A 19 -9.16 -7.79 3.23
N ASP A 20 -7.94 -7.23 3.27
CA ASP A 20 -7.65 -6.08 4.13
C ASP A 20 -8.37 -4.83 3.61
N PRO A 21 -9.39 -4.32 4.33
CA PRO A 21 -10.15 -3.16 3.86
C PRO A 21 -9.31 -1.88 3.81
N CYS A 22 -8.35 -1.72 4.71
CA CYS A 22 -7.48 -0.55 4.72
C CYS A 22 -6.55 -0.54 3.51
N ALA A 23 -6.01 -1.70 3.13
CA ALA A 23 -5.18 -1.82 1.93
C ALA A 23 -6.00 -1.53 0.67
N ARG A 24 -7.25 -1.99 0.64
CA ARG A 24 -8.14 -1.69 -0.48
C ARG A 24 -8.35 -0.19 -0.64
N ILE A 25 -8.61 0.51 0.45
CA ILE A 25 -8.81 1.96 0.44
C ILE A 25 -7.54 2.66 -0.07
N LEU A 26 -6.38 2.26 0.43
CA LEU A 26 -5.10 2.81 0.00
C LEU A 26 -4.90 2.66 -1.51
N ARG A 27 -5.08 1.44 -2.01
CA ARG A 27 -4.86 1.13 -3.42
C ARG A 27 -5.86 1.83 -4.33
N GLN A 28 -7.13 1.92 -3.92
CA GLN A 28 -8.16 2.62 -4.70
C GLN A 28 -7.97 4.14 -4.69
N SER A 29 -7.48 4.68 -3.59
CA SER A 29 -7.31 6.13 -3.45
C SER A 29 -6.10 6.66 -4.23
N LEU A 30 -5.00 5.92 -4.24
CA LEU A 30 -3.75 6.35 -4.86
C LEU A 30 -3.41 5.61 -6.14
N GLY A 31 -4.00 4.44 -6.37
CA GLY A 31 -3.55 3.49 -7.37
C GLY A 31 -2.39 2.65 -6.83
N ASP A 32 -2.21 1.46 -7.39
CA ASP A 32 -1.24 0.49 -6.86
C ASP A 32 0.20 1.04 -6.86
N ARG A 33 0.57 1.75 -7.91
CA ARG A 33 1.92 2.29 -8.08
C ARG A 33 2.23 3.38 -7.04
N ASP A 34 1.34 4.35 -6.91
CA ASP A 34 1.55 5.47 -5.98
C ASP A 34 1.43 5.01 -4.53
N ALA A 35 0.53 4.08 -4.27
CA ALA A 35 0.39 3.48 -2.94
C ALA A 35 1.69 2.76 -2.54
N ARG A 36 2.29 2.01 -3.46
CA ARG A 36 3.57 1.36 -3.22
C ARG A 36 4.67 2.38 -2.97
N ALA A 37 4.75 3.42 -3.79
CA ALA A 37 5.76 4.47 -3.63
C ALA A 37 5.66 5.16 -2.26
N TRP A 38 4.44 5.43 -1.81
CA TRP A 38 4.21 6.00 -0.48
C TRP A 38 4.69 5.05 0.62
N LEU A 39 4.43 3.76 0.46
CA LEU A 39 4.75 2.77 1.49
C LEU A 39 6.25 2.50 1.62
N ILE A 40 6.98 2.44 0.51
CA ILE A 40 8.41 2.09 0.53
C ILE A 40 9.32 3.29 0.81
N GLY A 41 8.79 4.52 0.71
CA GLY A 41 9.54 5.72 1.04
C GLY A 41 9.66 5.94 2.55
N ALA A 42 10.26 7.05 2.93
CA ALA A 42 10.24 7.48 4.33
C ALA A 42 8.82 7.86 4.74
N TRP A 43 8.51 7.73 6.02
CA TRP A 43 7.18 8.13 6.49
C TRP A 43 6.91 9.59 6.13
N SER A 44 5.74 9.81 5.57
CA SER A 44 5.21 11.15 5.32
C SER A 44 3.72 11.14 5.66
N ALA A 45 3.17 12.32 5.93
CA ALA A 45 1.74 12.44 6.19
C ALA A 45 0.97 11.89 4.98
N PRO A 46 -0.13 11.16 5.20
CA PRO A 46 -0.89 10.61 4.09
C PRO A 46 -1.41 11.71 3.17
N PRO A 47 -1.43 11.45 1.85
CA PRO A 47 -2.04 12.39 0.91
C PRO A 47 -3.50 12.68 1.28
N LEU A 48 -4.03 13.79 0.78
CA LEU A 48 -5.40 14.20 1.08
C LEU A 48 -6.42 13.10 0.78
N ALA A 49 -6.20 12.33 -0.29
CA ALA A 49 -7.09 11.23 -0.65
C ALA A 49 -7.21 10.18 0.46
N LEU A 50 -6.16 9.98 1.26
CA LEU A 50 -6.18 9.08 2.41
C LEU A 50 -6.61 9.79 3.68
N ALA A 51 -6.21 11.03 3.85
CA ALA A 51 -6.51 11.80 5.07
C ALA A 51 -8.02 11.94 5.31
N ARG A 52 -8.82 11.90 4.25
CA ARG A 52 -10.29 11.93 4.35
C ARG A 52 -10.85 10.71 5.10
N HIS A 53 -10.10 9.60 5.15
CA HIS A 53 -10.47 8.42 5.91
C HIS A 53 -9.88 8.51 7.32
N SER A 54 -10.35 9.49 8.09
CA SER A 54 -9.77 9.86 9.38
C SER A 54 -9.94 8.80 10.48
N ARG A 55 -10.82 7.82 10.27
CA ARG A 55 -11.00 6.72 11.22
C ARG A 55 -9.89 5.68 11.14
N ILE A 56 -9.10 5.72 10.06
CA ILE A 56 -7.99 4.79 9.87
C ILE A 56 -6.73 5.44 10.41
N ASP A 57 -6.01 4.73 11.29
CA ASP A 57 -4.69 5.14 11.74
C ASP A 57 -3.67 4.74 10.67
N TRP A 58 -3.44 5.62 9.72
CA TRP A 58 -2.56 5.36 8.59
C TRP A 58 -1.11 5.09 9.00
N ARG A 59 -0.65 5.70 10.11
CA ARG A 59 0.71 5.46 10.60
C ARG A 59 0.88 4.02 11.07
N THR A 60 -0.09 3.49 11.82
CA THR A 60 -0.08 2.11 12.28
C THR A 60 -0.12 1.14 11.11
N GLN A 61 -1.01 1.40 10.14
CA GLN A 61 -1.12 0.56 8.94
C GLN A 61 0.16 0.62 8.11
N TRP A 62 0.72 1.81 7.91
CA TRP A 62 1.97 2.00 7.17
C TRP A 62 3.11 1.17 7.80
N ASN A 63 3.26 1.23 9.14
CA ASN A 63 4.29 0.47 9.85
C ASN A 63 4.10 -1.03 9.64
N ARG A 64 2.88 -1.52 9.74
CA ARG A 64 2.55 -2.94 9.59
C ARG A 64 2.88 -3.45 8.18
N TRP A 65 2.45 -2.73 7.16
CA TRP A 65 2.71 -3.13 5.77
C TRP A 65 4.17 -2.97 5.41
N ARG A 66 4.84 -1.96 5.93
CA ARG A 66 6.24 -1.72 5.63
C ARG A 66 7.13 -2.86 6.11
N GLN A 67 6.82 -3.45 7.26
CA GLN A 67 7.56 -4.62 7.73
C GLN A 67 7.52 -5.75 6.71
N ARG A 68 6.36 -6.00 6.14
CA ARG A 68 6.20 -7.01 5.09
C ARG A 68 6.86 -6.57 3.79
N ALA A 69 6.72 -5.31 3.41
CA ALA A 69 7.27 -4.78 2.18
C ALA A 69 8.79 -4.91 2.11
N LEU A 70 9.47 -4.71 3.23
CA LEU A 70 10.93 -4.84 3.30
C LEU A 70 11.40 -6.27 3.10
N SER A 71 10.52 -7.24 3.28
CA SER A 71 10.83 -8.66 3.12
C SER A 71 10.42 -9.22 1.75
N VAL A 72 9.75 -8.43 0.93
CA VAL A 72 9.26 -8.90 -0.37
C VAL A 72 10.33 -8.77 -1.44
N HIS A 73 10.60 -9.88 -2.11
CA HIS A 73 11.53 -9.94 -3.24
C HIS A 73 10.79 -10.51 -4.45
N ILE A 74 10.23 -9.63 -5.28
CA ILE A 74 9.55 -10.02 -6.50
C ILE A 74 10.40 -9.55 -7.67
N ASP A 75 10.93 -10.51 -8.41
CA ASP A 75 11.77 -10.25 -9.59
C ASP A 75 10.93 -10.28 -10.87
#